data_b7b7c48f55ce26cd89877e0a39d08391
#
_entry.id   b7b7c48f55ce26cd89877e0a39d08391
#
_cell.length_a   1.000
_cell.length_b   1.000
_cell.length_c   1.000
_cell.angle_alpha   90.00
_cell.angle_beta   90.00
_cell.angle_gamma   90.00
#
_symmetry.space_group_name_H-M   'P 1'
#
loop_
_entity.id
_entity.type
_entity.pdbx_description
1 polymer ?
#
loop_
_entity_poly.entity_id
_entity_poly.type
_entity_poly.pdbx_seq_one_letter_code
_entity_poly.pdbx_strand_id
1 'polypeptide(L)'
;NSPNTTVNYPWSSPYKAIFYTNSVIEDVMSAEEDTEEDSREQVKGEALLLRAYAHFDLLNLYGKPYKPESAISDRGIPIATQIDIEQKYEAATVEEVYKQIFADIKEGRELLQVEQQARNVQYRFSKRSAIALEARVRLYHQDWEDALALAEELIPSCPLENLNEETAGDPALITSKEAILSLEVIGSYYLNGGMHITSQLLGKYNQAGDKRFGMYFKENGNYYVCKREYGNNARITFRSGEIYLIAAEAAAHVEGKLELAKTRLKELIA
;
A
#
# COMPACT_ATOMS: atom_id res chain seq x y z
N ASN A 1 19.71 -24.26 -6.59
CA ASN A 1 19.18 -23.64 -5.36
C ASN A 1 20.29 -23.69 -4.32
N SER A 2 20.99 -22.56 -4.16
CA SER A 2 21.94 -22.42 -3.07
C SER A 2 21.13 -22.19 -1.78
N PRO A 3 21.31 -22.99 -0.73
CA PRO A 3 20.55 -22.86 0.51
C PRO A 3 20.84 -21.55 1.29
N ASN A 4 21.72 -20.70 0.79
CA ASN A 4 22.20 -19.49 1.48
C ASN A 4 21.70 -18.16 0.90
N THR A 5 20.77 -18.15 -0.02
CA THR A 5 20.08 -16.92 -0.44
C THR A 5 18.78 -16.75 0.31
N THR A 6 18.88 -16.57 1.61
CA THR A 6 17.77 -16.00 2.39
C THR A 6 17.64 -14.55 1.95
N VAL A 7 16.53 -14.20 1.35
CA VAL A 7 16.16 -12.78 1.18
C VAL A 7 15.97 -12.24 2.59
N ASN A 8 16.98 -11.55 3.09
CA ASN A 8 16.93 -10.94 4.40
C ASN A 8 16.20 -9.61 4.22
N TYR A 9 14.89 -9.59 4.47
CA TYR A 9 14.17 -8.32 4.58
C TYR A 9 14.62 -7.67 5.89
N PRO A 10 15.33 -6.53 5.83
CA PRO A 10 15.96 -6.00 7.02
C PRO A 10 14.91 -5.38 7.94
N TRP A 11 14.62 -6.03 9.06
CA TRP A 11 13.80 -5.53 10.16
C TRP A 11 14.16 -4.09 10.58
N SER A 12 15.45 -3.76 10.53
CA SER A 12 15.96 -2.46 10.96
C SER A 12 15.54 -1.30 10.06
N SER A 13 15.30 -1.51 8.76
CA SER A 13 15.00 -0.41 7.84
C SER A 13 13.64 0.26 8.12
N PRO A 14 12.53 -0.48 8.27
CA PRO A 14 11.26 0.13 8.66
C PRO A 14 11.31 0.80 10.05
N TYR A 15 11.99 0.20 11.04
CA TYR A 15 12.13 0.84 12.35
C TYR A 15 12.98 2.11 12.31
N LYS A 16 13.96 2.20 11.41
CA LYS A 16 14.68 3.44 11.17
C LYS A 16 13.76 4.53 10.58
N ALA A 17 12.88 4.16 9.68
CA ALA A 17 11.86 5.09 9.17
C ALA A 17 10.92 5.55 10.30
N ILE A 18 10.44 4.63 11.14
CA ILE A 18 9.62 4.93 12.32
C ILE A 18 10.35 5.89 13.27
N PHE A 19 11.64 5.69 13.52
CA PHE A 19 12.43 6.61 14.34
C PHE A 19 12.43 8.04 13.78
N TYR A 20 12.65 8.20 12.47
CA TYR A 20 12.60 9.52 11.85
C TYR A 20 11.20 10.13 11.88
N THR A 21 10.15 9.33 11.68
CA THR A 21 8.77 9.84 11.79
C THR A 21 8.45 10.29 13.20
N ASN A 22 8.92 9.58 14.23
CA ASN A 22 8.76 10.01 15.62
C ASN A 22 9.43 11.35 15.87
N SER A 23 10.65 11.58 15.35
CA SER A 23 11.32 12.88 15.45
C SER A 23 10.51 14.02 14.83
N VAL A 24 9.95 13.78 13.64
CA VAL A 24 9.08 14.77 12.99
C VAL A 24 7.81 15.03 13.80
N ILE A 25 7.13 13.98 14.27
CA ILE A 25 5.87 14.10 15.03
C ILE A 25 6.07 14.91 16.32
N GLU A 26 7.21 14.68 17.02
CA GLU A 26 7.53 15.36 18.28
C GLU A 26 7.87 16.83 18.06
N ASP A 27 8.71 17.15 17.06
CA ASP A 27 9.32 18.48 16.95
C ASP A 27 8.63 19.42 15.96
N VAL A 28 7.90 18.93 14.95
CA VAL A 28 7.42 19.74 13.84
C VAL A 28 6.51 20.88 14.26
N MET A 29 5.70 20.71 15.30
CA MET A 29 4.78 21.77 15.77
C MET A 29 5.51 22.95 16.43
N SER A 30 6.78 22.80 16.80
CA SER A 30 7.64 23.87 17.33
C SER A 30 8.61 24.45 16.30
N ALA A 31 8.69 23.86 15.10
CA ALA A 31 9.55 24.34 14.02
C ALA A 31 9.06 25.68 13.44
N GLU A 32 9.94 26.38 12.73
CA GLU A 32 9.51 27.52 11.91
C GLU A 32 8.59 27.03 10.79
N GLU A 33 7.52 27.77 10.54
CA GLU A 33 6.56 27.43 9.50
C GLU A 33 7.08 27.83 8.13
N ASP A 34 7.08 26.91 7.20
CA ASP A 34 7.29 27.23 5.80
C ASP A 34 5.98 27.80 5.23
N THR A 35 6.01 29.03 4.78
CA THR A 35 4.82 29.80 4.45
C THR A 35 4.22 29.50 3.08
N GLU A 36 4.88 28.70 2.24
CA GLU A 36 4.49 28.58 0.83
C GLU A 36 3.94 27.21 0.43
N GLU A 37 4.36 26.09 1.05
CA GLU A 37 3.97 24.77 0.54
C GLU A 37 3.60 23.75 1.63
N ASP A 38 4.13 23.86 2.86
CA ASP A 38 4.00 22.81 3.86
C ASP A 38 3.66 23.33 5.26
N SER A 39 2.38 23.31 5.61
CA SER A 39 1.99 23.57 7.00
C SER A 39 2.55 22.51 7.94
N ARG A 40 2.84 22.88 9.18
CA ARG A 40 3.31 21.95 10.23
C ARG A 40 2.34 20.79 10.42
N GLU A 41 1.04 21.07 10.32
CA GLU A 41 -0.02 20.06 10.40
C GLU A 41 0.08 19.05 9.25
N GLN A 42 0.29 19.52 8.00
CA GLN A 42 0.47 18.63 6.85
C GLN A 42 1.68 17.71 7.06
N VAL A 43 2.82 18.25 7.47
CA VAL A 43 4.05 17.47 7.71
C VAL A 43 3.87 16.46 8.85
N LYS A 44 3.21 16.87 9.95
CA LYS A 44 2.88 15.96 11.06
C LYS A 44 1.96 14.85 10.61
N GLY A 45 0.90 15.19 9.85
CA GLY A 45 -0.05 14.21 9.32
C GLY A 45 0.62 13.18 8.41
N GLU A 46 1.52 13.63 7.53
CA GLU A 46 2.30 12.71 6.68
C GLU A 46 3.21 11.78 7.49
N ALA A 47 3.87 12.31 8.53
CA ALA A 47 4.73 11.50 9.39
C ALA A 47 3.94 10.44 10.17
N LEU A 48 2.74 10.77 10.68
CA LEU A 48 1.84 9.82 11.33
C LEU A 48 1.41 8.70 10.37
N LEU A 49 1.02 9.05 9.15
CA LEU A 49 0.62 8.07 8.14
C LEU A 49 1.78 7.18 7.69
N LEU A 50 2.99 7.73 7.58
CA LEU A 50 4.18 6.94 7.27
C LEU A 50 4.53 5.99 8.42
N ARG A 51 4.37 6.40 9.68
CA ARG A 51 4.54 5.55 10.85
C ARG A 51 3.50 4.41 10.87
N ALA A 52 2.24 4.73 10.60
CA ALA A 52 1.18 3.74 10.47
C ALA A 52 1.49 2.73 9.36
N TYR A 53 1.89 3.19 8.19
CA TYR A 53 2.27 2.35 7.06
C TYR A 53 3.43 1.42 7.41
N ALA A 54 4.49 1.94 8.05
CA ALA A 54 5.64 1.14 8.43
C ALA A 54 5.31 0.07 9.49
N HIS A 55 4.49 0.39 10.50
CA HIS A 55 4.01 -0.60 11.46
C HIS A 55 3.11 -1.65 10.80
N PHE A 56 2.24 -1.25 9.88
CA PHE A 56 1.38 -2.16 9.14
C PHE A 56 2.19 -3.15 8.28
N ASP A 57 3.19 -2.65 7.56
CA ASP A 57 4.07 -3.47 6.73
C ASP A 57 4.86 -4.48 7.59
N LEU A 58 5.45 -4.01 8.69
CA LEU A 58 6.13 -4.87 9.66
C LEU A 58 5.20 -5.94 10.26
N LEU A 59 3.98 -5.57 10.61
CA LEU A 59 3.00 -6.51 11.15
C LEU A 59 2.66 -7.61 10.16
N ASN A 60 2.45 -7.26 8.89
CA ASN A 60 2.16 -8.23 7.83
C ASN A 60 3.34 -9.16 7.52
N LEU A 61 4.58 -8.69 7.71
CA LEU A 61 5.78 -9.50 7.45
C LEU A 61 6.14 -10.42 8.62
N TYR A 62 5.92 -9.98 9.86
CA TYR A 62 6.48 -10.65 11.05
C TYR A 62 5.43 -11.07 12.07
N GLY A 63 4.22 -10.49 12.03
CA GLY A 63 3.10 -10.87 12.87
C GLY A 63 2.27 -12.00 12.27
N LYS A 64 1.28 -12.45 13.03
CA LYS A 64 0.25 -13.33 12.48
C LYS A 64 -0.80 -12.53 11.73
N PRO A 65 -1.45 -13.12 10.71
CA PRO A 65 -2.64 -12.51 10.11
C PRO A 65 -3.69 -12.21 11.18
N TYR A 66 -4.39 -11.09 11.03
CA TYR A 66 -5.45 -10.73 11.96
C TYR A 66 -6.56 -11.80 11.99
N LYS A 67 -6.96 -12.17 13.20
CA LYS A 67 -8.12 -13.03 13.46
C LYS A 67 -8.83 -12.49 14.70
N PRO A 68 -10.12 -12.12 14.62
CA PRO A 68 -10.85 -11.53 15.75
C PRO A 68 -10.75 -12.34 17.03
N GLU A 69 -10.76 -13.68 16.90
CA GLU A 69 -10.75 -14.61 18.03
C GLU A 69 -9.40 -14.72 18.75
N SER A 70 -8.29 -14.33 18.12
CA SER A 70 -6.95 -14.54 18.67
C SER A 70 -6.04 -13.31 18.66
N ALA A 71 -6.39 -12.24 17.95
CA ALA A 71 -5.56 -11.04 17.79
C ALA A 71 -5.09 -10.43 19.12
N ILE A 72 -5.93 -10.51 20.16
CA ILE A 72 -5.63 -10.03 21.53
C ILE A 72 -4.48 -10.81 22.20
N SER A 73 -4.19 -12.02 21.75
CA SER A 73 -3.15 -12.90 22.30
C SER A 73 -2.06 -13.27 21.28
N ASP A 74 -2.33 -13.09 20.00
CA ASP A 74 -1.36 -13.36 18.95
C ASP A 74 -0.22 -12.35 19.01
N ARG A 75 1.00 -12.87 18.93
CA ARG A 75 2.19 -12.03 18.95
C ARG A 75 2.28 -11.21 17.67
N GLY A 76 2.31 -9.89 17.84
CA GLY A 76 2.57 -8.91 16.80
C GLY A 76 4.03 -8.48 16.78
N ILE A 77 4.24 -7.17 16.72
CA ILE A 77 5.55 -6.51 16.62
C ILE A 77 5.72 -5.47 17.73
N PRO A 78 6.94 -5.01 18.03
CA PRO A 78 7.14 -3.85 18.89
C PRO A 78 6.47 -2.58 18.31
N ILE A 79 5.80 -1.83 19.18
CA ILE A 79 5.24 -0.51 18.85
C ILE A 79 6.25 0.55 19.29
N ALA A 80 6.75 1.35 18.34
CA ALA A 80 7.71 2.42 18.61
C ALA A 80 7.08 3.78 18.26
N THR A 81 6.71 4.55 19.29
CA THR A 81 6.05 5.86 19.14
C THR A 81 6.82 7.03 19.76
N GLN A 82 8.00 6.76 20.30
CA GLN A 82 8.84 7.74 20.98
C GLN A 82 10.27 7.69 20.48
N ILE A 83 11.02 8.78 20.69
CA ILE A 83 12.45 8.86 20.44
C ILE A 83 13.18 8.43 21.71
N ASP A 84 13.41 7.13 21.86
CA ASP A 84 14.20 6.60 22.94
C ASP A 84 15.12 5.50 22.43
N ILE A 85 16.41 5.80 22.35
CA ILE A 85 17.44 4.86 21.87
C ILE A 85 17.82 3.80 22.91
N GLU A 86 17.43 4.00 24.16
CA GLU A 86 17.71 3.06 25.27
C GLU A 86 16.52 2.17 25.59
N GLN A 87 15.36 2.45 25.03
CA GLN A 87 14.13 1.71 25.29
C GLN A 87 14.25 0.26 24.77
N LYS A 88 13.90 -0.68 25.63
CA LYS A 88 13.71 -2.08 25.25
C LYS A 88 12.25 -2.28 24.85
N TYR A 89 12.04 -2.49 23.57
CA TYR A 89 10.72 -2.75 23.05
C TYR A 89 10.37 -4.25 23.16
N GLU A 90 9.27 -4.55 23.81
CA GLU A 90 8.65 -5.88 23.75
C GLU A 90 7.67 -5.95 22.57
N ALA A 91 7.44 -7.15 22.06
CA ALA A 91 6.44 -7.34 21.02
C ALA A 91 5.04 -7.17 21.61
N ALA A 92 4.27 -6.25 21.06
CA ALA A 92 2.86 -6.09 21.35
C ALA A 92 2.02 -7.20 20.71
N THR A 93 0.76 -7.31 21.08
CA THR A 93 -0.19 -8.19 20.41
C THR A 93 -0.59 -7.63 19.03
N VAL A 94 -1.12 -8.48 18.17
CA VAL A 94 -1.64 -8.06 16.86
C VAL A 94 -2.70 -6.97 17.01
N GLU A 95 -3.61 -7.14 17.99
CA GLU A 95 -4.67 -6.18 18.29
C GLU A 95 -4.12 -4.81 18.73
N GLU A 96 -3.09 -4.79 19.61
CA GLU A 96 -2.47 -3.55 20.07
C GLU A 96 -1.79 -2.80 18.93
N VAL A 97 -1.12 -3.53 18.02
CA VAL A 97 -0.48 -2.92 16.85
C VAL A 97 -1.53 -2.29 15.92
N TYR A 98 -2.64 -2.97 15.64
CA TYR A 98 -3.73 -2.38 14.84
C TYR A 98 -4.34 -1.14 15.50
N LYS A 99 -4.53 -1.15 16.81
CA LYS A 99 -4.99 0.04 17.55
C LYS A 99 -4.07 1.24 17.36
N GLN A 100 -2.76 1.02 17.42
CA GLN A 100 -1.80 2.09 17.17
C GLN A 100 -1.84 2.57 15.72
N ILE A 101 -1.91 1.65 14.75
CA ILE A 101 -2.02 1.99 13.33
C ILE A 101 -3.27 2.85 13.08
N PHE A 102 -4.42 2.47 13.61
CA PHE A 102 -5.66 3.24 13.46
C PHE A 102 -5.60 4.60 14.16
N ALA A 103 -4.95 4.70 15.32
CA ALA A 103 -4.75 5.97 16.01
C ALA A 103 -3.91 6.94 15.16
N ASP A 104 -2.80 6.46 14.59
CA ASP A 104 -1.94 7.26 13.71
C ASP A 104 -2.66 7.68 12.42
N ILE A 105 -3.42 6.76 11.80
CA ILE A 105 -4.21 7.06 10.60
C ILE A 105 -5.25 8.14 10.90
N LYS A 106 -5.98 8.01 11.99
CA LYS A 106 -7.01 8.96 12.39
C LYS A 106 -6.44 10.37 12.58
N GLU A 107 -5.42 10.50 13.45
CA GLU A 107 -4.77 11.81 13.71
C GLU A 107 -4.15 12.34 12.41
N GLY A 108 -3.47 11.49 11.64
CA GLY A 108 -2.86 11.89 10.38
C GLY A 108 -3.87 12.43 9.37
N ARG A 109 -5.01 11.78 9.19
CA ARG A 109 -6.08 12.25 8.29
C ARG A 109 -6.67 13.59 8.70
N GLU A 110 -6.85 13.82 10.02
CA GLU A 110 -7.38 15.07 10.55
C GLU A 110 -6.43 16.26 10.29
N LEU A 111 -5.13 16.03 10.24
CA LEU A 111 -4.10 17.05 10.03
C LEU A 111 -3.82 17.36 8.55
N LEU A 112 -4.07 16.43 7.64
CA LEU A 112 -3.80 16.63 6.22
C LEU A 112 -4.69 17.70 5.61
N GLN A 113 -4.08 18.60 4.83
CA GLN A 113 -4.75 19.70 4.12
C GLN A 113 -4.79 19.44 2.61
N VAL A 114 -3.75 18.82 2.06
CA VAL A 114 -3.59 18.56 0.62
C VAL A 114 -4.50 17.41 0.19
N GLU A 115 -5.42 17.69 -0.75
CA GLU A 115 -6.36 16.68 -1.27
C GLU A 115 -5.65 15.60 -2.09
N GLN A 116 -4.79 16.02 -3.02
CA GLN A 116 -3.98 15.14 -3.86
C GLN A 116 -2.63 15.81 -4.13
N GLN A 117 -1.55 15.07 -4.01
CA GLN A 117 -0.21 15.57 -4.31
C GLN A 117 0.02 15.73 -5.81
N ALA A 118 0.84 16.71 -6.18
CA ALA A 118 1.34 16.85 -7.54
C ALA A 118 2.21 15.64 -7.92
N ARG A 119 2.28 15.34 -9.22
CA ARG A 119 2.99 14.12 -9.71
C ARG A 119 4.46 14.03 -9.30
N ASN A 120 5.15 15.16 -9.25
CA ASN A 120 6.57 15.23 -8.88
C ASN A 120 6.82 14.95 -7.38
N VAL A 121 5.79 15.08 -6.53
CA VAL A 121 5.83 14.82 -5.08
C VAL A 121 4.83 13.75 -4.65
N GLN A 122 4.38 12.91 -5.55
CA GLN A 122 3.39 11.85 -5.30
C GLN A 122 3.87 10.77 -4.30
N TYR A 123 5.09 10.86 -3.83
CA TYR A 123 5.62 10.06 -2.71
C TYR A 123 5.18 10.60 -1.34
N ARG A 124 4.53 11.77 -1.28
CA ARG A 124 4.00 12.35 -0.05
C ARG A 124 2.54 11.98 0.15
N PHE A 125 2.13 11.84 1.41
CA PHE A 125 0.74 11.56 1.72
C PHE A 125 -0.17 12.76 1.42
N SER A 126 -1.39 12.45 1.05
CA SER A 126 -2.51 13.37 0.82
C SER A 126 -3.76 12.76 1.43
N LYS A 127 -4.86 13.52 1.53
CA LYS A 127 -6.14 12.98 2.01
C LYS A 127 -6.54 11.72 1.24
N ARG A 128 -6.42 11.76 -0.08
CA ARG A 128 -6.73 10.63 -0.96
C ARG A 128 -5.89 9.39 -0.63
N SER A 129 -4.59 9.54 -0.46
CA SER A 129 -3.71 8.40 -0.13
C SER A 129 -3.88 7.91 1.30
N ALA A 130 -4.28 8.79 2.23
CA ALA A 130 -4.61 8.40 3.60
C ALA A 130 -5.87 7.52 3.67
N ILE A 131 -6.91 7.86 2.88
CA ILE A 131 -8.11 7.01 2.75
C ILE A 131 -7.74 5.66 2.12
N ALA A 132 -6.87 5.64 1.11
CA ALA A 132 -6.39 4.40 0.49
C ALA A 132 -5.63 3.51 1.49
N LEU A 133 -4.78 4.10 2.33
CA LEU A 133 -4.11 3.37 3.41
C LEU A 133 -5.11 2.79 4.40
N GLU A 134 -6.06 3.61 4.88
CA GLU A 134 -7.07 3.14 5.83
C GLU A 134 -7.92 2.03 5.24
N ALA A 135 -8.38 2.15 4.00
CA ALA A 135 -9.16 1.12 3.33
C ALA A 135 -8.41 -0.22 3.27
N ARG A 136 -7.11 -0.20 2.95
CA ARG A 136 -6.26 -1.39 2.98
C ARG A 136 -6.13 -1.97 4.38
N VAL A 137 -5.85 -1.14 5.39
CA VAL A 137 -5.70 -1.58 6.78
C VAL A 137 -7.00 -2.19 7.30
N ARG A 138 -8.15 -1.55 7.02
CA ARG A 138 -9.49 -2.07 7.37
C ARG A 138 -9.78 -3.42 6.72
N LEU A 139 -9.42 -3.58 5.44
CA LEU A 139 -9.58 -4.86 4.75
C LEU A 139 -8.80 -5.98 5.45
N TYR A 140 -7.53 -5.74 5.80
CA TYR A 140 -6.68 -6.71 6.48
C TYR A 140 -7.12 -6.98 7.93
N HIS A 141 -7.74 -5.99 8.58
CA HIS A 141 -8.35 -6.12 9.90
C HIS A 141 -9.72 -6.79 9.85
N GLN A 142 -10.26 -7.07 8.65
CA GLN A 142 -11.58 -7.65 8.42
C GLN A 142 -12.75 -6.73 8.83
N ASP A 143 -12.54 -5.43 8.89
CA ASP A 143 -13.57 -4.40 9.07
C ASP A 143 -14.26 -4.14 7.72
N TRP A 144 -15.05 -5.10 7.26
CA TRP A 144 -15.56 -5.15 5.89
C TRP A 144 -16.42 -3.95 5.50
N GLU A 145 -17.33 -3.51 6.39
CA GLU A 145 -18.18 -2.35 6.15
C GLU A 145 -17.37 -1.06 6.02
N ASP A 146 -16.40 -0.84 6.90
CA ASP A 146 -15.54 0.34 6.87
C ASP A 146 -14.61 0.32 5.65
N ALA A 147 -14.02 -0.83 5.33
CA ALA A 147 -13.19 -1.00 4.13
C ALA A 147 -13.99 -0.70 2.85
N LEU A 148 -15.23 -1.20 2.77
CA LEU A 148 -16.13 -0.94 1.65
C LEU A 148 -16.49 0.54 1.57
N ALA A 149 -16.87 1.17 2.68
CA ALA A 149 -17.26 2.58 2.70
C ALA A 149 -16.11 3.49 2.23
N LEU A 150 -14.89 3.27 2.71
CA LEU A 150 -13.69 4.03 2.32
C LEU A 150 -13.32 3.81 0.85
N ALA A 151 -13.42 2.58 0.35
CA ALA A 151 -13.15 2.31 -1.05
C ALA A 151 -14.19 2.97 -1.96
N GLU A 152 -15.49 2.89 -1.61
CA GLU A 152 -16.56 3.56 -2.36
C GLU A 152 -16.44 5.10 -2.33
N GLU A 153 -15.95 5.68 -1.24
CA GLU A 153 -15.63 7.11 -1.14
C GLU A 153 -14.56 7.50 -2.18
N LEU A 154 -13.54 6.66 -2.38
CA LEU A 154 -12.43 6.94 -3.29
C LEU A 154 -12.74 6.69 -4.76
N ILE A 155 -13.56 5.69 -5.10
CA ILE A 155 -13.81 5.23 -6.48
C ILE A 155 -14.14 6.37 -7.46
N PRO A 156 -14.96 7.39 -7.12
CA PRO A 156 -15.24 8.50 -8.02
C PRO A 156 -13.99 9.30 -8.46
N SER A 157 -12.92 9.26 -7.64
CA SER A 157 -11.64 9.91 -7.92
C SER A 157 -10.55 8.93 -8.42
N CYS A 158 -10.89 7.67 -8.65
CA CYS A 158 -9.98 6.60 -9.03
C CYS A 158 -10.15 6.18 -10.51
N PRO A 159 -9.57 6.93 -11.46
CA PRO A 159 -9.63 6.55 -12.87
C PRO A 159 -8.88 5.25 -13.11
N LEU A 160 -9.36 4.44 -14.06
CA LEU A 160 -8.70 3.23 -14.55
C LEU A 160 -8.09 3.48 -15.93
N GLU A 161 -6.93 2.87 -16.20
CA GLU A 161 -6.39 2.82 -17.55
C GLU A 161 -7.24 1.87 -18.41
N ASN A 162 -7.76 2.38 -19.52
CA ASN A 162 -8.42 1.51 -20.48
C ASN A 162 -7.38 0.89 -21.42
N LEU A 163 -6.94 -0.32 -21.11
CA LEU A 163 -5.90 -1.01 -21.88
C LEU A 163 -6.32 -1.36 -23.31
N ASN A 164 -7.59 -1.15 -23.69
CA ASN A 164 -8.05 -1.30 -25.08
C ASN A 164 -7.74 -0.08 -25.93
N GLU A 165 -7.40 1.06 -25.33
CA GLU A 165 -6.99 2.26 -26.04
C GLU A 165 -5.50 2.19 -26.42
N GLU A 166 -5.15 2.72 -27.60
CA GLU A 166 -3.75 2.77 -28.07
C GLU A 166 -2.86 3.68 -27.18
N THR A 167 -3.48 4.67 -26.53
CA THR A 167 -2.82 5.64 -25.67
C THR A 167 -2.74 5.20 -24.20
N ALA A 168 -3.24 4.00 -23.88
CA ALA A 168 -3.22 3.49 -22.51
C ALA A 168 -1.81 3.39 -21.96
N GLY A 169 -1.60 3.97 -20.78
CA GLY A 169 -0.36 3.83 -20.02
C GLY A 169 -0.28 2.49 -19.31
N ASP A 170 0.94 2.11 -18.89
CA ASP A 170 1.10 1.00 -17.94
C ASP A 170 0.58 1.43 -16.57
N PRO A 171 -0.47 0.76 -16.02
CA PRO A 171 -1.03 1.10 -14.72
C PRO A 171 -0.03 0.99 -13.56
N ALA A 172 1.10 0.33 -13.79
CA ALA A 172 2.14 0.13 -12.79
C ALA A 172 3.19 1.26 -12.74
N LEU A 173 3.10 2.26 -13.59
CA LEU A 173 4.04 3.38 -13.60
C LEU A 173 3.52 4.57 -12.79
N ILE A 174 4.44 5.34 -12.20
CA ILE A 174 4.10 6.59 -11.49
C ILE A 174 3.44 7.64 -12.39
N THR A 175 3.61 7.50 -13.71
CA THR A 175 2.99 8.37 -14.72
C THR A 175 1.55 7.98 -15.03
N SER A 176 1.10 6.82 -14.58
CA SER A 176 -0.29 6.37 -14.77
C SER A 176 -1.27 7.28 -14.01
N LYS A 177 -2.44 7.48 -14.61
CA LYS A 177 -3.55 8.16 -13.94
C LYS A 177 -4.11 7.36 -12.75
N GLU A 178 -3.78 6.05 -12.67
CA GLU A 178 -4.16 5.20 -11.55
C GLU A 178 -3.33 5.42 -10.29
N ALA A 179 -2.14 6.03 -10.39
CA ALA A 179 -1.26 6.19 -9.25
C ALA A 179 -1.85 7.13 -8.18
N ILE A 180 -1.92 6.65 -6.94
CA ILE A 180 -2.42 7.40 -5.78
C ILE A 180 -1.26 7.82 -4.88
N LEU A 181 -0.37 6.90 -4.56
CA LEU A 181 0.84 7.12 -3.75
C LEU A 181 1.99 6.30 -4.31
N SER A 182 3.18 6.86 -4.33
CA SER A 182 4.37 6.26 -4.94
C SER A 182 5.59 6.35 -4.01
N LEU A 183 5.49 5.76 -2.81
CA LEU A 183 6.56 5.74 -1.80
C LEU A 183 7.73 4.86 -2.19
N GLU A 184 7.46 3.68 -2.75
CA GLU A 184 8.43 2.61 -2.86
C GLU A 184 8.99 2.44 -4.26
N VAL A 185 10.29 2.15 -4.33
CA VAL A 185 10.92 1.66 -5.56
C VAL A 185 10.75 0.14 -5.57
N ILE A 186 9.76 -0.34 -6.33
CA ILE A 186 9.61 -1.77 -6.57
C ILE A 186 10.57 -2.16 -7.70
N GLY A 187 11.78 -2.52 -7.34
CA GLY A 187 12.74 -2.95 -8.33
C GLY A 187 13.85 -3.77 -7.71
N SER A 188 13.79 -5.07 -7.83
CA SER A 188 14.96 -5.90 -7.63
C SER A 188 15.25 -6.69 -8.90
N TYR A 189 16.54 -6.86 -9.22
CA TYR A 189 17.00 -7.69 -10.33
C TYR A 189 16.32 -9.06 -10.34
N TYR A 190 16.13 -9.64 -9.17
CA TYR A 190 15.51 -10.97 -9.01
C TYR A 190 14.03 -11.00 -9.41
N LEU A 191 13.28 -9.92 -9.18
CA LEU A 191 11.86 -9.85 -9.57
C LEU A 191 11.68 -9.73 -11.09
N ASN A 192 12.62 -9.08 -11.79
CA ASN A 192 12.47 -8.76 -13.21
C ASN A 192 13.19 -9.72 -14.16
N GLY A 193 14.23 -10.39 -13.73
CA GLY A 193 15.04 -11.23 -14.64
C GLY A 193 15.33 -12.64 -14.14
N GLY A 194 15.20 -12.89 -12.84
CA GLY A 194 15.57 -14.16 -12.21
C GLY A 194 14.43 -15.06 -11.82
N MET A 195 13.19 -14.55 -11.80
CA MET A 195 12.02 -15.34 -11.41
C MET A 195 11.24 -15.81 -12.64
N HIS A 196 11.09 -17.11 -12.76
CA HIS A 196 10.24 -17.72 -13.79
C HIS A 196 8.77 -17.61 -13.39
N ILE A 197 7.95 -17.17 -14.33
CA ILE A 197 6.51 -17.14 -14.15
C ILE A 197 5.96 -18.56 -14.30
N THR A 198 5.16 -18.99 -13.34
CA THR A 198 4.60 -20.35 -13.37
C THR A 198 3.60 -20.54 -14.51
N SER A 199 3.55 -21.72 -15.09
CA SER A 199 2.54 -22.07 -16.10
C SER A 199 1.11 -21.93 -15.59
N GLN A 200 0.91 -22.15 -14.28
CA GLN A 200 -0.39 -21.95 -13.62
C GLN A 200 -0.83 -20.46 -13.68
N LEU A 201 0.07 -19.52 -13.44
CA LEU A 201 -0.25 -18.10 -13.56
C LEU A 201 -0.48 -17.71 -15.01
N LEU A 202 0.39 -18.13 -15.93
CA LEU A 202 0.22 -17.85 -17.37
C LEU A 202 -1.11 -18.39 -17.91
N GLY A 203 -1.55 -19.57 -17.44
CA GLY A 203 -2.82 -20.17 -17.82
C GLY A 203 -4.07 -19.41 -17.31
N LYS A 204 -3.92 -18.40 -16.45
CA LYS A 204 -5.03 -17.52 -16.02
C LYS A 204 -5.31 -16.41 -17.02
N TYR A 205 -4.39 -16.14 -17.95
CA TYR A 205 -4.54 -15.12 -18.96
C TYR A 205 -5.01 -15.72 -20.29
N ASN A 206 -5.93 -15.07 -20.95
CA ASN A 206 -6.16 -15.31 -22.38
C ASN A 206 -5.03 -14.63 -23.16
N GLN A 207 -3.97 -15.39 -23.46
CA GLN A 207 -2.74 -14.86 -24.06
C GLN A 207 -2.97 -14.14 -25.42
N ALA A 208 -4.00 -14.53 -26.15
CA ALA A 208 -4.32 -13.93 -27.45
C ALA A 208 -5.13 -12.62 -27.33
N GLY A 209 -5.93 -12.46 -26.27
CA GLY A 209 -6.85 -11.34 -26.13
C GLY A 209 -6.58 -10.43 -24.95
N ASP A 210 -5.88 -10.90 -23.90
CA ASP A 210 -5.60 -10.12 -22.71
C ASP A 210 -4.33 -9.29 -22.91
N LYS A 211 -4.49 -8.00 -23.09
CA LYS A 211 -3.36 -7.07 -23.33
C LYS A 211 -2.38 -7.01 -22.15
N ARG A 212 -2.83 -7.32 -20.94
CA ARG A 212 -1.97 -7.40 -19.75
C ARG A 212 -0.90 -8.48 -19.89
N PHE A 213 -1.19 -9.57 -20.64
CA PHE A 213 -0.20 -10.62 -20.86
C PHE A 213 1.06 -10.06 -21.51
N GLY A 214 0.93 -9.38 -22.65
CA GLY A 214 2.06 -8.77 -23.36
C GLY A 214 2.68 -7.58 -22.64
N MET A 215 1.93 -6.92 -21.73
CA MET A 215 2.41 -5.82 -20.92
C MET A 215 3.29 -6.30 -19.75
N TYR A 216 2.91 -7.39 -19.08
CA TYR A 216 3.54 -7.84 -17.84
C TYR A 216 4.53 -8.98 -18.00
N PHE A 217 4.46 -9.73 -19.09
CA PHE A 217 5.29 -10.91 -19.31
C PHE A 217 6.05 -10.85 -20.63
N LYS A 218 7.24 -11.41 -20.63
CA LYS A 218 8.05 -11.64 -21.84
C LYS A 218 8.66 -13.02 -21.83
N GLU A 219 8.82 -13.60 -23.01
CA GLU A 219 9.57 -14.84 -23.20
C GLU A 219 11.06 -14.62 -22.90
N ASN A 220 11.65 -15.61 -22.28
CA ASN A 220 13.08 -15.70 -22.05
C ASN A 220 13.50 -17.18 -22.21
N GLY A 221 13.84 -17.58 -23.45
CA GLY A 221 14.07 -18.97 -23.79
C GLY A 221 12.80 -19.84 -23.65
N ASN A 222 12.84 -20.83 -22.77
CA ASN A 222 11.74 -21.78 -22.56
C ASN A 222 10.79 -21.38 -21.42
N TYR A 223 10.89 -20.17 -20.89
CA TYR A 223 10.07 -19.69 -19.79
C TYR A 223 9.67 -18.22 -19.95
N TYR A 224 8.74 -17.76 -19.14
CA TYR A 224 8.35 -16.36 -19.06
C TYR A 224 8.92 -15.70 -17.82
N VAL A 225 9.29 -14.43 -17.96
CA VAL A 225 9.72 -13.54 -16.86
C VAL A 225 8.83 -12.31 -16.81
N CYS A 226 8.83 -11.61 -15.68
CA CYS A 226 8.17 -10.33 -15.56
C CYS A 226 8.86 -9.30 -16.46
N LYS A 227 8.07 -8.52 -17.21
CA LYS A 227 8.53 -7.49 -18.13
C LYS A 227 8.79 -6.15 -17.44
N ARG A 228 8.47 -6.00 -16.16
CA ARG A 228 8.68 -4.75 -15.42
C ARG A 228 10.12 -4.30 -15.50
N GLU A 229 10.30 -3.08 -16.00
CA GLU A 229 11.62 -2.47 -16.06
C GLU A 229 12.06 -1.97 -14.68
N TYR A 230 13.37 -2.07 -14.44
CA TYR A 230 14.01 -1.39 -13.34
C TYR A 230 13.93 0.11 -13.55
N GLY A 231 13.63 0.84 -12.51
CA GLY A 231 13.80 2.27 -12.53
C GLY A 231 12.90 3.00 -11.56
N ASN A 232 13.13 4.28 -11.43
CA ASN A 232 12.39 5.18 -10.56
C ASN A 232 10.90 5.30 -10.92
N ASN A 233 10.49 4.78 -12.08
CA ASN A 233 9.14 4.93 -12.59
C ASN A 233 8.18 3.83 -12.12
N ALA A 234 8.69 2.70 -11.61
CA ALA A 234 7.85 1.62 -11.07
C ALA A 234 7.68 1.75 -9.55
N ARG A 235 7.19 2.90 -9.10
CA ARG A 235 6.93 3.20 -7.69
C ARG A 235 5.44 3.33 -7.48
N ILE A 236 4.78 2.28 -7.07
CA ILE A 236 3.35 2.36 -6.77
C ILE A 236 3.08 1.68 -5.45
N THR A 237 2.68 2.49 -4.48
CA THR A 237 2.23 2.02 -3.16
C THR A 237 0.73 1.79 -3.15
N PHE A 238 -0.04 2.76 -3.66
CA PHE A 238 -1.49 2.64 -3.87
C PHE A 238 -1.87 3.06 -5.28
N ARG A 239 -2.81 2.35 -5.88
CA ARG A 239 -3.37 2.67 -7.20
C ARG A 239 -4.87 2.40 -7.27
N SER A 240 -5.54 3.03 -8.25
CA SER A 240 -6.98 2.91 -8.45
C SER A 240 -7.46 1.45 -8.53
N GLY A 241 -6.78 0.60 -9.30
CA GLY A 241 -7.16 -0.80 -9.44
C GLY A 241 -7.23 -1.56 -8.11
N GLU A 242 -6.38 -1.23 -7.13
CA GLU A 242 -6.45 -1.80 -5.78
C GLU A 242 -7.72 -1.38 -5.05
N ILE A 243 -8.14 -0.11 -5.18
CA ILE A 243 -9.35 0.39 -4.52
C ILE A 243 -10.58 -0.36 -5.00
N TYR A 244 -10.68 -0.65 -6.30
CA TYR A 244 -11.75 -1.49 -6.84
C TYR A 244 -11.71 -2.92 -6.30
N LEU A 245 -10.51 -3.49 -6.09
CA LEU A 245 -10.37 -4.82 -5.49
C LEU A 245 -10.76 -4.83 -4.01
N ILE A 246 -10.37 -3.80 -3.24
CA ILE A 246 -10.79 -3.64 -1.84
C ILE A 246 -12.33 -3.55 -1.76
N ALA A 247 -12.94 -2.72 -2.61
CA ALA A 247 -14.40 -2.60 -2.65
C ALA A 247 -15.07 -3.93 -3.00
N ALA A 248 -14.54 -4.66 -3.99
CA ALA A 248 -15.09 -5.94 -4.40
C ALA A 248 -14.98 -7.02 -3.32
N GLU A 249 -13.81 -7.13 -2.68
CA GLU A 249 -13.56 -8.11 -1.61
C GLU A 249 -14.41 -7.78 -0.38
N ALA A 250 -14.37 -6.55 0.10
CA ALA A 250 -15.16 -6.12 1.25
C ALA A 250 -16.66 -6.30 1.01
N ALA A 251 -17.19 -5.91 -0.17
CA ALA A 251 -18.59 -6.12 -0.52
C ALA A 251 -19.00 -7.59 -0.58
N ALA A 252 -18.07 -8.51 -0.89
CA ALA A 252 -18.36 -9.94 -0.87
C ALA A 252 -18.56 -10.48 0.55
N HIS A 253 -18.02 -9.81 1.57
CA HIS A 253 -18.18 -10.15 2.99
C HIS A 253 -19.34 -9.41 3.67
N VAL A 254 -19.88 -8.37 3.05
CA VAL A 254 -21.02 -7.61 3.61
C VAL A 254 -22.34 -8.19 3.10
N GLU A 255 -23.28 -8.46 4.01
CA GLU A 255 -24.59 -9.02 3.67
C GLU A 255 -25.33 -8.15 2.66
N GLY A 256 -25.88 -8.77 1.63
CA GLY A 256 -26.65 -8.11 0.58
C GLY A 256 -25.81 -7.33 -0.44
N LYS A 257 -24.47 -7.34 -0.40
CA LYS A 257 -23.59 -6.57 -1.28
C LYS A 257 -22.89 -7.38 -2.38
N LEU A 258 -23.24 -8.65 -2.57
CA LEU A 258 -22.60 -9.53 -3.56
C LEU A 258 -22.69 -8.99 -5.01
N GLU A 259 -23.80 -8.35 -5.40
CA GLU A 259 -23.93 -7.76 -6.75
C GLU A 259 -23.02 -6.52 -6.90
N LEU A 260 -22.81 -5.74 -5.85
CA LEU A 260 -21.83 -4.66 -5.84
C LEU A 260 -20.41 -5.20 -6.03
N ALA A 261 -20.04 -6.27 -5.30
CA ALA A 261 -18.74 -6.94 -5.45
C ALA A 261 -18.47 -7.34 -6.92
N LYS A 262 -19.45 -7.99 -7.56
CA LYS A 262 -19.37 -8.37 -8.98
C LYS A 262 -19.26 -7.16 -9.91
N THR A 263 -19.96 -6.06 -9.59
CA THR A 263 -19.92 -4.82 -10.37
C THR A 263 -18.52 -4.22 -10.33
N ARG A 264 -17.91 -4.09 -9.15
CA ARG A 264 -16.57 -3.54 -9.00
C ARG A 264 -15.48 -4.36 -9.69
N LEU A 265 -15.60 -5.70 -9.67
CA LEU A 265 -14.71 -6.57 -10.44
C LEU A 265 -14.88 -6.40 -11.95
N LYS A 266 -16.14 -6.27 -12.44
CA LYS A 266 -16.39 -6.05 -13.87
C LYS A 266 -15.84 -4.71 -14.35
N GLU A 267 -15.99 -3.65 -13.57
CA GLU A 267 -15.44 -2.33 -13.89
C GLU A 267 -13.92 -2.35 -14.02
N LEU A 268 -13.24 -3.15 -13.17
CA LEU A 268 -11.78 -3.30 -13.22
C LEU A 268 -11.27 -4.07 -14.43
N ILE A 269 -12.06 -4.97 -15.01
CA ILE A 269 -11.65 -5.86 -16.12
C ILE A 269 -12.26 -5.46 -17.47
N ALA A 270 -13.14 -4.44 -17.50
CA ALA A 270 -13.76 -3.93 -18.72
C ALA A 270 -12.77 -3.10 -19.54
#